data_9d47925fa5b6750845d476524fdd85fb
#
_entry.id   9d47925fa5b6750845d476524fdd85fb
#
_cell.length_a   1.000
_cell.length_b   1.000
_cell.length_c   1.000
_cell.angle_alpha   90.00
_cell.angle_beta   90.00
_cell.angle_gamma   90.00
#
_symmetry.space_group_name_H-M   'P 1'
#
loop_
_entity.id
_entity.type
_entity.pdbx_description
1 polymer ?
#
loop_
_entity_poly.entity_id
_entity_poly.type
_entity_poly.pdbx_seq_one_letter_code
_entity_poly.pdbx_strand_id
1 'polypeptide(L)'
;MKKALLLIDLQKDFCRGGALEVRNADDVIETANRAIKTFVRNRNPVIATKDWHPAEHKSFAVNSSAKVGETGMLNGLPQIWWPVHCVENTPGAEFHDRLNRKHISKIVYKGRDPEIDSYSGFFDNGRKNKTDLNSYLGEIGVQELYVMGLATDYC
;
A
#
# COMPACT_ATOMS: atom_id res chain seq x y z
N MET A 1 2.13 26.82 -2.29
CA MET A 1 2.32 25.50 -2.91
C MET A 1 1.54 24.48 -2.07
N LYS A 2 0.60 23.75 -2.67
CA LYS A 2 -0.23 22.78 -1.95
C LYS A 2 0.50 21.46 -1.80
N LYS A 3 0.68 21.02 -0.56
CA LYS A 3 1.38 19.78 -0.20
C LYS A 3 0.37 18.69 0.16
N ALA A 4 0.78 17.43 0.01
CA ALA A 4 0.04 16.28 0.53
C ALA A 4 0.99 15.26 1.14
N LEU A 5 0.49 14.48 2.09
CA LEU A 5 1.15 13.30 2.65
C LEU A 5 0.48 12.05 2.08
N LEU A 6 1.29 11.16 1.50
CA LEU A 6 0.85 9.85 1.05
C LEU A 6 1.47 8.77 1.95
N LEU A 7 0.62 8.03 2.63
CA LEU A 7 0.97 6.90 3.48
C LEU A 7 0.82 5.61 2.69
N ILE A 8 1.89 4.85 2.55
CA ILE A 8 1.90 3.61 1.78
C ILE A 8 1.71 2.42 2.70
N ASP A 9 0.61 1.70 2.51
CA ASP A 9 0.33 0.34 2.99
C ASP A 9 0.63 0.11 4.49
N LEU A 10 0.23 1.06 5.35
CA LEU A 10 0.41 0.94 6.80
C LEU A 10 -0.62 -0.02 7.43
N GLN A 11 -0.65 -1.26 6.90
CA GLN A 11 -1.61 -2.33 7.19
C GLN A 11 -1.04 -3.35 8.17
N LYS A 12 -1.92 -4.08 8.86
CA LYS A 12 -1.54 -5.05 9.91
C LYS A 12 -0.65 -6.16 9.39
N ASP A 13 -0.90 -6.67 8.17
CA ASP A 13 -0.10 -7.77 7.61
C ASP A 13 1.35 -7.40 7.36
N PHE A 14 1.68 -6.11 7.19
CA PHE A 14 3.05 -5.62 7.06
C PHE A 14 3.70 -5.24 8.40
N CYS A 15 2.94 -5.22 9.49
CA CYS A 15 3.43 -4.88 10.81
C CYS A 15 3.77 -6.13 11.64
N ARG A 16 4.29 -5.95 12.84
CA ARG A 16 4.72 -7.04 13.72
C ARG A 16 3.61 -8.08 13.94
N GLY A 17 3.94 -9.34 13.65
CA GLY A 17 3.01 -10.47 13.75
C GLY A 17 2.07 -10.62 12.56
N GLY A 18 2.18 -9.78 11.53
CA GLY A 18 1.42 -9.89 10.28
C GLY A 18 1.97 -10.95 9.32
N ALA A 19 1.18 -11.26 8.28
CA ALA A 19 1.50 -12.34 7.34
C ALA A 19 2.73 -12.07 6.46
N LEU A 20 3.09 -10.80 6.25
CA LEU A 20 4.26 -10.35 5.50
C LEU A 20 4.98 -9.23 6.28
N GLU A 21 5.42 -9.58 7.49
CA GLU A 21 6.02 -8.62 8.41
C GLU A 21 7.26 -7.93 7.83
N VAL A 22 7.25 -6.61 7.83
CA VAL A 22 8.39 -5.75 7.52
C VAL A 22 9.11 -5.40 8.83
N ARG A 23 10.42 -5.58 8.85
CA ARG A 23 11.24 -5.29 10.03
C ARG A 23 11.07 -3.83 10.47
N ASN A 24 10.85 -3.60 11.76
CA ASN A 24 10.66 -2.28 12.38
C ASN A 24 9.45 -1.48 11.85
N ALA A 25 8.46 -2.14 11.25
CA ALA A 25 7.26 -1.47 10.71
C ALA A 25 6.52 -0.65 11.78
N ASP A 26 6.50 -1.09 13.02
CA ASP A 26 5.83 -0.39 14.12
C ASP A 26 6.43 1.01 14.39
N ASP A 27 7.73 1.20 14.17
CA ASP A 27 8.39 2.52 14.29
C ASP A 27 7.93 3.46 13.18
N VAL A 28 7.61 2.92 12.01
CA VAL A 28 7.05 3.68 10.89
C VAL A 28 5.66 4.20 11.22
N ILE A 29 4.84 3.43 11.95
CA ILE A 29 3.50 3.87 12.40
C ILE A 29 3.60 5.12 13.30
N GLU A 30 4.53 5.13 14.24
CA GLU A 30 4.73 6.29 15.13
C GLU A 30 5.21 7.52 14.35
N THR A 31 6.13 7.31 13.42
CA THR A 31 6.62 8.38 12.54
C THR A 31 5.51 8.91 11.63
N ALA A 32 4.66 8.03 11.08
CA ALA A 32 3.50 8.41 10.30
C ALA A 32 2.52 9.28 11.11
N ASN A 33 2.26 8.92 12.36
CA ASN A 33 1.38 9.72 13.23
C ASN A 33 1.93 11.13 13.49
N ARG A 34 3.26 11.28 13.64
CA ARG A 34 3.90 12.61 13.74
C ARG A 34 3.75 13.41 12.43
N ALA A 35 3.96 12.76 11.28
CA ALA A 35 3.77 13.38 9.97
C ALA A 35 2.30 13.80 9.75
N ILE A 36 1.35 12.92 10.03
CA ILE A 36 -0.10 13.22 9.97
C ILE A 36 -0.40 14.48 10.77
N LYS A 37 0.03 14.55 12.04
CA LYS A 37 -0.20 15.71 12.89
C LYS A 37 0.34 17.01 12.28
N THR A 38 1.52 16.95 11.67
CA THR A 38 2.16 18.11 11.02
C THR A 38 1.37 18.57 9.80
N PHE A 39 0.97 17.62 8.91
CA PHE A 39 0.25 17.94 7.69
C PHE A 39 -1.14 18.51 8.00
N VAL A 40 -1.88 17.89 8.92
CA VAL A 40 -3.21 18.33 9.34
C VAL A 40 -3.17 19.73 9.96
N ARG A 41 -2.18 20.00 10.82
CA ARG A 41 -2.01 21.33 11.43
C ARG A 41 -1.78 22.43 10.37
N ASN A 42 -1.14 22.08 9.26
CA ASN A 42 -0.89 22.97 8.13
C ASN A 42 -2.00 22.91 7.06
N ARG A 43 -3.15 22.29 7.35
CA ARG A 43 -4.31 22.12 6.44
C ARG A 43 -3.96 21.41 5.13
N ASN A 44 -2.97 20.54 5.14
CA ASN A 44 -2.58 19.70 4.03
C ASN A 44 -3.26 18.32 4.11
N PRO A 45 -3.76 17.77 3.00
CA PRO A 45 -4.43 16.47 2.99
C PRO A 45 -3.48 15.32 3.29
N VAL A 46 -4.04 14.28 3.89
CA VAL A 46 -3.39 13.00 4.13
C VAL A 46 -4.13 11.94 3.33
N ILE A 47 -3.41 11.22 2.49
CA ILE A 47 -3.90 10.16 1.63
C ILE A 47 -3.22 8.87 2.04
N ALA A 48 -3.86 7.73 1.90
CA ALA A 48 -3.23 6.44 2.17
C ALA A 48 -3.55 5.43 1.06
N THR A 49 -2.60 4.52 0.80
CA THR A 49 -2.85 3.33 0.00
C THR A 49 -3.14 2.13 0.89
N LYS A 50 -3.81 1.16 0.34
CA LYS A 50 -3.95 -0.20 0.87
C LYS A 50 -3.70 -1.20 -0.24
N ASP A 51 -2.84 -2.19 0.01
CA ASP A 51 -2.90 -3.46 -0.71
C ASP A 51 -4.25 -4.11 -0.41
N TRP A 52 -4.93 -4.56 -1.46
CA TRP A 52 -6.29 -5.03 -1.34
C TRP A 52 -6.53 -6.17 -2.33
N HIS A 53 -5.95 -7.32 -2.00
CA HIS A 53 -5.88 -8.45 -2.92
C HIS A 53 -7.13 -9.34 -2.81
N PRO A 54 -7.69 -9.80 -3.91
CA PRO A 54 -8.62 -10.93 -3.87
C PRO A 54 -7.88 -12.19 -3.38
N ALA A 55 -8.59 -13.12 -2.74
CA ALA A 55 -7.98 -14.31 -2.15
C ALA A 55 -7.27 -15.21 -3.16
N GLU A 56 -7.73 -15.18 -4.42
CA GLU A 56 -7.16 -15.93 -5.55
C GLU A 56 -6.01 -15.22 -6.27
N HIS A 57 -5.49 -14.12 -5.73
CA HIS A 57 -4.43 -13.33 -6.38
C HIS A 57 -3.19 -14.17 -6.69
N LYS A 58 -2.73 -14.14 -7.94
CA LYS A 58 -1.67 -15.02 -8.44
C LYS A 58 -0.26 -14.62 -8.01
N SER A 59 -0.07 -13.47 -7.38
CA SER A 59 1.19 -13.16 -6.70
C SER A 59 1.41 -13.99 -5.44
N PHE A 60 0.35 -14.60 -4.91
CA PHE A 60 0.46 -15.51 -3.77
C PHE A 60 1.02 -16.86 -4.22
N ALA A 61 2.06 -17.32 -3.54
CA ALA A 61 2.74 -18.57 -3.84
C ALA A 61 1.77 -19.76 -3.93
N VAL A 62 0.81 -19.83 -3.01
CA VAL A 62 -0.19 -20.91 -2.94
C VAL A 62 -1.09 -20.95 -4.18
N ASN A 63 -1.34 -19.82 -4.83
CA ASN A 63 -2.20 -19.74 -6.02
C ASN A 63 -1.43 -19.94 -7.34
N SER A 64 -0.10 -20.07 -7.28
CA SER A 64 0.78 -20.16 -8.46
C SER A 64 1.70 -21.38 -8.44
N SER A 65 1.45 -22.34 -7.55
CA SER A 65 2.27 -23.57 -7.38
C SER A 65 3.77 -23.25 -7.18
N ALA A 66 4.06 -22.11 -6.56
CA ALA A 66 5.41 -21.64 -6.28
C ALA A 66 5.68 -21.66 -4.77
N LYS A 67 6.93 -21.42 -4.36
CA LYS A 67 7.29 -21.23 -2.96
C LYS A 67 7.41 -19.75 -2.64
N VAL A 68 7.08 -19.40 -1.41
CA VAL A 68 7.26 -18.03 -0.91
C VAL A 68 8.72 -17.61 -1.06
N GLY A 69 8.92 -16.41 -1.65
CA GLY A 69 10.25 -15.83 -1.91
C GLY A 69 10.90 -16.28 -3.21
N GLU A 70 10.35 -17.27 -3.91
CA GLU A 70 10.83 -17.60 -5.26
C GLU A 70 10.53 -16.46 -6.23
N THR A 71 11.36 -16.34 -7.25
CA THR A 71 11.18 -15.39 -8.35
C THR A 71 10.84 -16.10 -9.64
N GLY A 72 10.06 -15.46 -10.47
CA GLY A 72 9.68 -15.98 -11.78
C GLY A 72 8.93 -14.95 -12.60
N MET A 73 7.99 -15.41 -13.42
CA MET A 73 7.20 -14.57 -14.32
C MET A 73 5.72 -14.79 -14.07
N LEU A 74 4.97 -13.71 -13.87
CA LEU A 74 3.52 -13.71 -13.84
C LEU A 74 3.01 -12.86 -15.01
N ASN A 75 2.31 -13.50 -15.95
CA ASN A 75 1.78 -12.85 -17.16
C ASN A 75 2.81 -12.00 -17.92
N GLY A 76 4.05 -12.50 -18.02
CA GLY A 76 5.13 -11.84 -18.74
C GLY A 76 5.86 -10.75 -17.94
N LEU A 77 5.53 -10.57 -16.67
CA LEU A 77 6.18 -9.61 -15.78
C LEU A 77 7.01 -10.32 -14.70
N PRO A 78 8.18 -9.81 -14.32
CA PRO A 78 8.94 -10.32 -13.18
C PRO A 78 8.07 -10.32 -11.92
N GLN A 79 8.10 -11.43 -11.17
CA GLN A 79 7.30 -11.63 -9.97
C GLN A 79 8.10 -12.30 -8.88
N ILE A 80 7.93 -11.83 -7.65
CA ILE A 80 8.28 -12.55 -6.42
C ILE A 80 6.99 -13.13 -5.87
N TRP A 81 6.96 -14.44 -5.54
CA TRP A 81 5.79 -15.06 -4.95
C TRP A 81 5.73 -14.82 -3.45
N TRP A 82 4.65 -14.18 -3.04
CA TRP A 82 4.42 -13.73 -1.69
C TRP A 82 3.62 -14.75 -0.86
N PRO A 83 3.72 -14.72 0.48
CA PRO A 83 2.71 -15.34 1.32
C PRO A 83 1.35 -14.65 1.10
N VAL A 84 0.26 -15.31 1.45
CA VAL A 84 -1.07 -14.67 1.46
C VAL A 84 -1.05 -13.50 2.44
N HIS A 85 -1.37 -12.30 1.97
CA HIS A 85 -1.37 -11.07 2.77
C HIS A 85 -2.39 -10.07 2.21
N CYS A 86 -2.82 -9.15 3.03
CA CYS A 86 -3.71 -8.04 2.67
C CYS A 86 -4.91 -8.47 1.81
N VAL A 87 -5.48 -9.65 2.12
CA VAL A 87 -6.68 -10.12 1.44
C VAL A 87 -7.84 -9.19 1.78
N GLU A 88 -8.58 -8.77 0.77
CA GLU A 88 -9.69 -7.84 0.93
C GLU A 88 -10.69 -8.29 1.99
N ASN A 89 -11.18 -7.33 2.77
CA ASN A 89 -12.14 -7.55 3.85
C ASN A 89 -11.65 -8.45 5.01
N THR A 90 -10.34 -8.69 5.11
CA THR A 90 -9.75 -9.40 6.26
C THR A 90 -9.10 -8.44 7.26
N PRO A 91 -8.94 -8.84 8.52
CA PRO A 91 -8.26 -8.02 9.51
C PRO A 91 -6.83 -7.62 9.14
N GLY A 92 -6.09 -8.50 8.42
CA GLY A 92 -4.71 -8.25 7.97
C GLY A 92 -4.61 -7.09 6.99
N ALA A 93 -5.62 -6.92 6.13
CA ALA A 93 -5.72 -5.83 5.16
C ALA A 93 -6.13 -4.48 5.80
N GLU A 94 -6.52 -4.46 7.07
CA GLU A 94 -6.86 -3.21 7.75
C GLU A 94 -5.62 -2.42 8.17
N PHE A 95 -5.76 -1.09 8.25
CA PHE A 95 -4.69 -0.25 8.80
C PHE A 95 -4.32 -0.68 10.22
N HIS A 96 -3.05 -0.52 10.56
CA HIS A 96 -2.55 -0.77 11.91
C HIS A 96 -3.36 0.02 12.96
N ASP A 97 -3.68 -0.63 14.09
CA ASP A 97 -4.61 -0.05 15.09
C ASP A 97 -4.13 1.27 15.70
N ARG A 98 -2.81 1.44 15.83
CA ARG A 98 -2.20 2.68 16.34
C ARG A 98 -2.10 3.80 15.31
N LEU A 99 -2.43 3.56 14.04
CA LEU A 99 -2.41 4.62 13.02
C LEU A 99 -3.55 5.60 13.24
N ASN A 100 -3.25 6.89 13.24
CA ASN A 100 -4.24 7.96 13.39
C ASN A 100 -5.04 8.17 12.09
N ARG A 101 -5.79 7.14 11.70
CA ARG A 101 -6.53 7.06 10.43
C ARG A 101 -7.68 8.07 10.26
N LYS A 102 -8.14 8.68 11.36
CA LYS A 102 -9.26 9.65 11.31
C LYS A 102 -9.00 10.87 10.43
N HIS A 103 -7.76 11.15 10.13
CA HIS A 103 -7.34 12.28 9.31
C HIS A 103 -7.02 11.90 7.85
N ILE A 104 -7.16 10.63 7.49
CA ILE A 104 -6.98 10.18 6.10
C ILE A 104 -8.21 10.63 5.31
N SER A 105 -7.98 11.51 4.34
CA SER A 105 -9.04 12.09 3.51
C SER A 105 -9.41 11.22 2.30
N LYS A 106 -8.50 10.34 1.89
CA LYS A 106 -8.68 9.44 0.74
C LYS A 106 -7.91 8.15 0.98
N ILE A 107 -8.54 7.02 0.70
CA ILE A 107 -7.90 5.70 0.64
C ILE A 107 -7.90 5.24 -0.82
N VAL A 108 -6.73 4.81 -1.29
CA VAL A 108 -6.52 4.26 -2.63
C VAL A 108 -6.23 2.77 -2.49
N TYR A 109 -7.06 1.95 -3.09
CA TYR A 109 -6.90 0.50 -3.09
C TYR A 109 -6.11 0.06 -4.31
N LYS A 110 -5.08 -0.77 -4.13
CA LYS A 110 -4.24 -1.31 -5.19
C LYS A 110 -4.13 -2.84 -5.12
N GLY A 111 -3.58 -3.47 -6.17
CA GLY A 111 -3.42 -4.92 -6.21
C GLY A 111 -4.74 -5.71 -6.28
N ARG A 112 -5.76 -5.15 -6.91
CA ARG A 112 -7.12 -5.73 -7.00
C ARG A 112 -7.30 -6.67 -8.20
N ASP A 113 -6.44 -6.57 -9.21
CA ASP A 113 -6.46 -7.49 -10.36
C ASP A 113 -5.66 -8.74 -9.98
N PRO A 114 -6.30 -9.93 -9.91
CA PRO A 114 -5.62 -11.16 -9.49
C PRO A 114 -4.48 -11.59 -10.40
N GLU A 115 -4.42 -11.07 -11.62
CA GLU A 115 -3.46 -11.46 -12.64
C GLU A 115 -2.18 -10.62 -12.66
N ILE A 116 -2.15 -9.49 -11.96
CA ILE A 116 -1.02 -8.55 -11.97
C ILE A 116 -0.79 -7.98 -10.57
N ASP A 117 0.43 -8.10 -10.08
CA ASP A 117 0.83 -7.48 -8.81
C ASP A 117 0.97 -5.96 -8.94
N SER A 118 0.91 -5.25 -7.81
CA SER A 118 0.90 -3.78 -7.79
C SER A 118 1.72 -3.26 -6.62
N TYR A 119 2.86 -2.65 -6.91
CA TYR A 119 3.68 -1.97 -5.90
C TYR A 119 3.34 -0.48 -5.84
N SER A 120 3.28 0.19 -6.99
CA SER A 120 2.95 1.61 -7.04
C SER A 120 1.50 1.88 -6.60
N GLY A 121 1.30 2.97 -5.86
CA GLY A 121 -0.03 3.50 -5.58
C GLY A 121 -0.74 4.12 -6.79
N PHE A 122 -0.05 4.30 -7.92
CA PHE A 122 -0.58 4.93 -9.13
C PHE A 122 -1.05 3.93 -10.19
N PHE A 123 -0.38 2.78 -10.31
CA PHE A 123 -0.63 1.75 -11.33
C PHE A 123 -0.06 0.40 -10.90
N ASP A 124 -0.55 -0.68 -11.50
CA ASP A 124 0.01 -2.02 -11.33
C ASP A 124 1.39 -2.18 -11.99
N ASN A 125 2.06 -3.31 -11.74
CA ASN A 125 3.41 -3.57 -12.25
C ASN A 125 3.48 -3.61 -13.78
N GLY A 126 2.38 -3.89 -14.45
CA GLY A 126 2.24 -3.87 -15.91
C GLY A 126 1.79 -2.53 -16.48
N ARG A 127 1.47 -1.55 -15.63
CA ARG A 127 0.83 -0.27 -16.00
C ARG A 127 -0.47 -0.43 -16.79
N LYS A 128 -1.12 -1.59 -16.63
CA LYS A 128 -2.36 -1.93 -17.30
C LYS A 128 -3.56 -1.28 -16.61
N ASN A 129 -3.58 -1.36 -15.27
CA ASN A 129 -4.61 -0.74 -14.45
C ASN A 129 -4.03 0.45 -13.69
N LYS A 130 -4.74 1.56 -13.75
CA LYS A 130 -4.40 2.78 -12.98
C LYS A 130 -5.35 2.91 -11.80
N THR A 131 -4.84 3.44 -10.70
CA THR A 131 -5.68 3.89 -9.59
C THR A 131 -6.22 5.31 -9.86
N ASP A 132 -7.09 5.79 -8.99
CA ASP A 132 -7.59 7.17 -9.05
C ASP A 132 -6.67 8.18 -8.31
N LEU A 133 -5.50 7.74 -7.81
CA LEU A 133 -4.60 8.61 -7.04
C LEU A 133 -4.16 9.84 -7.84
N ASN A 134 -3.75 9.65 -9.10
CA ASN A 134 -3.24 10.76 -9.91
C ASN A 134 -4.33 11.80 -10.21
N SER A 135 -5.53 11.36 -10.59
CA SER A 135 -6.67 12.27 -10.82
C SER A 135 -7.07 13.00 -9.55
N TYR A 136 -7.15 12.30 -8.42
CA TYR A 136 -7.45 12.91 -7.14
C TYR A 136 -6.44 13.98 -6.73
N LEU A 137 -5.13 13.70 -6.84
CA LEU A 137 -4.09 14.70 -6.55
C LEU A 137 -4.21 15.93 -7.43
N GLY A 138 -4.52 15.74 -8.72
CA GLY A 138 -4.76 16.83 -9.67
C GLY A 138 -6.00 17.66 -9.30
N GLU A 139 -7.13 17.01 -9.00
CA GLU A 139 -8.38 17.65 -8.60
C GLU A 139 -8.21 18.55 -7.36
N ILE A 140 -7.48 18.05 -6.36
CA ILE A 140 -7.23 18.85 -5.15
C ILE A 140 -6.03 19.80 -5.29
N GLY A 141 -5.39 19.86 -6.46
CA GLY A 141 -4.32 20.82 -6.79
C GLY A 141 -3.01 20.61 -6.02
N VAL A 142 -2.64 19.36 -5.72
CA VAL A 142 -1.36 19.04 -5.05
C VAL A 142 -0.20 19.29 -6.01
N GLN A 143 0.82 20.00 -5.53
CA GLN A 143 2.04 20.34 -6.27
C GLN A 143 3.28 19.66 -5.68
N GLU A 144 3.21 19.22 -4.44
CA GLU A 144 4.30 18.57 -3.73
C GLU A 144 3.76 17.39 -2.90
N LEU A 145 4.25 16.19 -3.19
CA LEU A 145 3.82 14.95 -2.53
C LEU A 145 4.94 14.41 -1.65
N TYR A 146 4.65 14.27 -0.37
CA TYR A 146 5.52 13.59 0.59
C TYR A 146 5.06 12.16 0.75
N VAL A 147 5.96 11.20 0.54
CA VAL A 147 5.64 9.78 0.55
C VAL A 147 6.38 9.10 1.69
N MET A 148 5.68 8.27 2.46
CA MET A 148 6.27 7.40 3.48
C MET A 148 5.42 6.14 3.68
N GLY A 149 6.01 5.10 4.21
CA GLY A 149 5.27 3.86 4.52
C GLY A 149 6.09 2.60 4.35
N LEU A 150 5.44 1.54 3.91
CA LEU A 150 5.97 0.18 3.81
C LEU A 150 5.74 -0.40 2.40
N ALA A 151 6.69 -1.19 1.84
CA ALA A 151 8.09 -1.21 2.22
C ALA A 151 8.88 -0.42 1.18
N THR A 152 9.95 0.27 1.62
CA THR A 152 10.68 1.24 0.78
C THR A 152 11.27 0.64 -0.50
N ASP A 153 11.57 -0.64 -0.49
CA ASP A 153 12.17 -1.41 -1.60
C ASP A 153 11.13 -2.05 -2.54
N TYR A 154 9.83 -1.93 -2.25
CA TYR A 154 8.73 -2.47 -3.07
C TYR A 154 7.64 -1.42 -3.34
N CYS A 155 6.79 -1.12 -2.39
CA CYS A 155 5.69 -0.18 -2.52
C CYS A 155 6.10 1.26 -2.21
#